data_1e4be819fbdfee2a82efc895458f4219
#
_entry.id   1e4be819fbdfee2a82efc895458f4219
#
_cell.length_a   1.000
_cell.length_b   1.000
_cell.length_c   1.000
_cell.angle_alpha   90.00
_cell.angle_beta   90.00
_cell.angle_gamma   90.00
#
_symmetry.space_group_name_H-M   'P 1'
#
loop_
_entity.id
_entity.type
_entity.pdbx_description
1 polymer ?
#
loop_
_entity_poly.entity_id
_entity_poly.type
_entity_poly.pdbx_seq_one_letter_code
_entity_poly.pdbx_strand_id
1 'polypeptide(L)'
;LLLAWEEAGRPFLRVAAVGEGTAGVLRAGGLPPAFLPPRATAKDLAQSFPQAQRVLFVAGDLAGRDLEEGLRARGVEVVRLPVYATRERALAPEEVALLERAEVVAFFSPSGVRAFARWTAKRPKAAAIGPSTGEEARRLGFPVVEAESPGLEGLFAALLRALGR
;
A
#
# COMPACT_ATOMS: atom_id res chain seq x y z
N LEU A 1 8.11 13.60 -4.48
CA LEU A 1 7.27 14.80 -4.25
C LEU A 1 7.98 15.84 -3.39
N LEU A 2 8.41 15.49 -2.15
CA LEU A 2 9.03 16.46 -1.21
C LEU A 2 10.25 17.17 -1.81
N LEU A 3 11.20 16.42 -2.37
CA LEU A 3 12.38 17.02 -3.03
C LEU A 3 11.99 18.01 -4.13
N ALA A 4 11.11 17.62 -5.04
CA ALA A 4 10.66 18.50 -6.12
C ALA A 4 9.91 19.75 -5.60
N TRP A 5 9.18 19.62 -4.50
CA TRP A 5 8.52 20.73 -3.84
C TRP A 5 9.52 21.70 -3.20
N GLU A 6 10.58 21.18 -2.57
CA GLU A 6 11.66 21.98 -2.02
C GLU A 6 12.45 22.72 -3.10
N GLU A 7 12.83 22.02 -4.17
CA GLU A 7 13.52 22.62 -5.34
C GLU A 7 12.69 23.70 -6.02
N ALA A 8 11.35 23.57 -6.01
CA ALA A 8 10.43 24.58 -6.51
C ALA A 8 10.20 25.78 -5.56
N GLY A 9 10.94 25.87 -4.44
CA GLY A 9 10.81 26.95 -3.47
C GLY A 9 9.62 26.82 -2.52
N ARG A 10 9.13 25.60 -2.29
CA ARG A 10 8.03 25.26 -1.37
C ARG A 10 6.72 26.03 -1.66
N PRO A 11 6.23 26.02 -2.91
CA PRO A 11 4.97 26.70 -3.23
C PRO A 11 3.81 26.18 -2.38
N PHE A 12 2.77 26.99 -2.19
CA PHE A 12 1.57 26.52 -1.50
C PHE A 12 0.92 25.37 -2.26
N LEU A 13 0.81 24.21 -1.63
CA LEU A 13 0.15 23.01 -2.14
C LEU A 13 -0.85 22.46 -1.13
N ARG A 14 -2.06 22.14 -1.59
CA ARG A 14 -3.01 21.32 -0.82
C ARG A 14 -2.79 19.88 -1.17
N VAL A 15 -2.34 19.09 -0.20
CA VAL A 15 -2.01 17.67 -0.39
C VAL A 15 -3.00 16.80 0.36
N ALA A 16 -3.41 15.71 -0.25
CA ALA A 16 -4.14 14.63 0.41
C ALA A 16 -3.30 13.35 0.39
N ALA A 17 -3.42 12.53 1.40
CA ALA A 17 -2.78 11.22 1.45
C ALA A 17 -3.82 10.12 1.68
N VAL A 18 -3.58 8.93 1.13
CA VAL A 18 -4.49 7.78 1.32
C VAL A 18 -4.40 7.25 2.75
N GLY A 19 -3.22 7.24 3.34
CA GLY A 19 -3.01 6.65 4.66
C GLY A 19 -1.92 7.33 5.47
N GLU A 20 -1.88 6.98 6.75
CA GLU A 20 -1.04 7.62 7.77
C GLU A 20 0.46 7.46 7.49
N GLY A 21 0.90 6.36 6.87
CA GLY A 21 2.31 6.18 6.50
C GLY A 21 2.81 7.30 5.56
N THR A 22 2.05 7.60 4.49
CA THR A 22 2.36 8.70 3.59
C THR A 22 2.19 10.06 4.28
N ALA A 23 1.16 10.21 5.09
CA ALA A 23 0.90 11.45 5.84
C ALA A 23 2.04 11.78 6.81
N GLY A 24 2.58 10.78 7.52
CA GLY A 24 3.71 10.94 8.43
C GLY A 24 4.97 11.45 7.72
N VAL A 25 5.30 10.88 6.56
CA VAL A 25 6.44 11.34 5.74
C VAL A 25 6.24 12.78 5.26
N LEU A 26 5.03 13.12 4.82
CA LEU A 26 4.71 14.47 4.38
C LEU A 26 4.84 15.49 5.52
N ARG A 27 4.32 15.17 6.71
CA ARG A 27 4.46 16.03 7.91
C ARG A 27 5.92 16.25 8.29
N ALA A 28 6.70 15.16 8.33
CA ALA A 28 8.14 15.24 8.64
C ALA A 28 8.90 16.11 7.62
N GLY A 29 8.48 16.10 6.36
CA GLY A 29 9.04 16.97 5.31
C GLY A 29 8.47 18.39 5.27
N GLY A 30 7.64 18.80 6.23
CA GLY A 30 7.08 20.16 6.30
C GLY A 30 5.91 20.44 5.35
N LEU A 31 5.33 19.41 4.73
CA LEU A 31 4.16 19.49 3.84
C LEU A 31 3.00 18.65 4.41
N PRO A 32 2.40 19.06 5.54
CA PRO A 32 1.34 18.28 6.16
C PRO A 32 0.14 18.12 5.21
N PRO A 33 -0.44 16.91 5.09
CA PRO A 33 -1.62 16.72 4.28
C PRO A 33 -2.81 17.50 4.86
N ALA A 34 -3.53 18.20 3.99
CA ALA A 34 -4.75 18.91 4.33
C ALA A 34 -5.95 17.96 4.46
N PHE A 35 -5.82 16.74 3.96
CA PHE A 35 -6.90 15.76 3.97
C PHE A 35 -6.40 14.31 4.02
N LEU A 36 -7.06 13.51 4.85
CA LEU A 36 -6.98 12.05 4.90
C LEU A 36 -8.39 11.46 4.90
N PRO A 37 -8.62 10.34 4.22
CA PRO A 37 -9.92 9.68 4.25
C PRO A 37 -10.17 9.00 5.61
N PRO A 38 -11.43 8.73 5.98
CA PRO A 38 -11.77 8.00 7.21
C PRO A 38 -11.18 6.59 7.27
N ARG A 39 -11.05 5.94 6.13
CA ARG A 39 -10.34 4.67 5.98
C ARG A 39 -9.24 4.83 4.94
N ALA A 40 -8.09 4.22 5.20
CA ALA A 40 -6.90 4.32 4.35
C ALA A 40 -7.03 3.51 3.05
N THR A 41 -8.05 3.83 2.24
CA THR A 41 -8.26 3.23 0.92
C THR A 41 -8.41 4.29 -0.17
N ALA A 42 -8.00 3.95 -1.39
CA ALA A 42 -8.15 4.81 -2.56
C ALA A 42 -9.63 5.15 -2.83
N LYS A 43 -10.53 4.19 -2.60
CA LYS A 43 -11.97 4.35 -2.77
C LYS A 43 -12.56 5.35 -1.76
N ASP A 44 -12.21 5.21 -0.48
CA ASP A 44 -12.68 6.16 0.55
C ASP A 44 -12.10 7.56 0.32
N LEU A 45 -10.84 7.66 -0.11
CA LEU A 45 -10.25 8.94 -0.51
C LEU A 45 -11.04 9.57 -1.65
N ALA A 46 -11.38 8.82 -2.69
CA ALA A 46 -12.15 9.34 -3.83
C ALA A 46 -13.55 9.81 -3.40
N GLN A 47 -14.24 9.06 -2.53
CA GLN A 47 -15.60 9.37 -2.08
C GLN A 47 -15.65 10.60 -1.18
N SER A 48 -14.71 10.72 -0.25
CA SER A 48 -14.67 11.79 0.75
C SER A 48 -13.77 12.97 0.36
N PHE A 49 -13.16 12.93 -0.84
CA PHE A 49 -12.24 13.97 -1.30
C PHE A 49 -12.92 15.35 -1.29
N PRO A 50 -12.25 16.40 -0.78
CA PRO A 50 -12.75 17.76 -0.85
C PRO A 50 -13.04 18.20 -2.29
N GLN A 51 -13.89 19.20 -2.45
CA GLN A 51 -14.18 19.75 -3.78
C GLN A 51 -12.90 20.26 -4.45
N ALA A 52 -12.66 19.82 -5.67
CA ALA A 52 -11.53 20.22 -6.49
C ALA A 52 -11.92 20.17 -7.96
N GLN A 53 -11.29 21.02 -8.78
CA GLN A 53 -11.44 20.97 -10.24
C GLN A 53 -10.44 20.04 -10.89
N ARG A 54 -9.20 20.04 -10.37
CA ARG A 54 -8.08 19.25 -10.89
C ARG A 54 -7.25 18.68 -9.76
N VAL A 55 -6.82 17.44 -9.92
CA VAL A 55 -5.94 16.71 -8.99
C VAL A 55 -4.77 16.10 -9.73
N LEU A 56 -3.56 16.34 -9.23
CA LEU A 56 -2.37 15.59 -9.61
C LEU A 56 -2.26 14.36 -8.71
N PHE A 57 -2.46 13.19 -9.29
CA PHE A 57 -2.32 11.91 -8.58
C PHE A 57 -0.90 11.38 -8.72
N VAL A 58 -0.09 11.61 -7.70
CA VAL A 58 1.29 11.11 -7.61
C VAL A 58 1.27 9.69 -7.04
N ALA A 59 1.72 8.71 -7.81
CA ALA A 59 1.57 7.30 -7.46
C ALA A 59 2.71 6.42 -7.99
N GLY A 60 2.77 5.17 -7.54
CA GLY A 60 3.54 4.13 -8.21
C GLY A 60 2.87 3.65 -9.49
N ASP A 61 3.63 3.01 -10.37
CA ASP A 61 3.13 2.47 -11.64
C ASP A 61 2.03 1.41 -11.46
N LEU A 62 2.07 0.65 -10.35
CA LEU A 62 1.10 -0.41 -10.03
C LEU A 62 -0.10 0.09 -9.18
N ALA A 63 -0.22 1.39 -8.92
CA ALA A 63 -1.37 1.92 -8.19
C ALA A 63 -2.67 1.63 -8.94
N GLY A 64 -3.69 1.15 -8.24
CA GLY A 64 -5.02 0.88 -8.80
C GLY A 64 -5.68 2.12 -9.39
N ARG A 65 -6.82 1.94 -10.05
CA ARG A 65 -7.57 3.01 -10.71
C ARG A 65 -8.70 3.59 -9.87
N ASP A 66 -9.02 3.01 -8.73
CA ASP A 66 -10.18 3.37 -7.91
C ASP A 66 -10.23 4.87 -7.56
N LEU A 67 -9.07 5.48 -7.25
CA LEU A 67 -8.99 6.90 -6.96
C LEU A 67 -9.31 7.75 -8.19
N GLU A 68 -8.70 7.43 -9.34
CA GLU A 68 -8.92 8.18 -10.58
C GLU A 68 -10.37 8.07 -11.05
N GLU A 69 -10.92 6.85 -11.06
CA GLU A 69 -12.28 6.58 -11.51
C GLU A 69 -13.29 7.25 -10.58
N GLY A 70 -13.11 7.14 -9.27
CA GLY A 70 -13.98 7.76 -8.29
C GLY A 70 -13.96 9.30 -8.33
N LEU A 71 -12.80 9.91 -8.54
CA LEU A 71 -12.69 11.38 -8.68
C LEU A 71 -13.27 11.86 -10.02
N ARG A 72 -13.00 11.16 -11.13
CA ARG A 72 -13.57 11.51 -12.45
C ARG A 72 -15.09 11.38 -12.48
N ALA A 73 -15.65 10.38 -11.81
CA ALA A 73 -17.11 10.24 -11.66
C ALA A 73 -17.75 11.44 -10.92
N ARG A 74 -16.97 12.19 -10.14
CA ARG A 74 -17.37 13.43 -9.47
C ARG A 74 -17.04 14.71 -10.26
N GLY A 75 -16.62 14.58 -11.52
CA GLY A 75 -16.28 15.70 -12.39
C GLY A 75 -14.90 16.32 -12.15
N VAL A 76 -14.02 15.63 -11.40
CA VAL A 76 -12.66 16.11 -11.15
C VAL A 76 -11.73 15.67 -12.28
N GLU A 77 -10.95 16.60 -12.83
CA GLU A 77 -9.87 16.29 -13.76
C GLU A 77 -8.72 15.64 -12.98
N VAL A 78 -8.32 14.42 -13.36
CA VAL A 78 -7.22 13.72 -12.70
C VAL A 78 -6.08 13.49 -13.67
N VAL A 79 -4.92 14.07 -13.34
CA VAL A 79 -3.65 13.83 -14.02
C VAL A 79 -2.84 12.86 -13.18
N ARG A 80 -2.58 11.66 -13.71
CA ARG A 80 -1.74 10.66 -13.04
C ARG A 80 -0.27 10.90 -13.37
N LEU A 81 0.56 10.96 -12.34
CA LEU A 81 2.01 11.05 -12.44
C LEU A 81 2.66 9.85 -11.76
N PRO A 82 3.10 8.83 -12.51
CA PRO A 82 3.87 7.74 -11.92
C PRO A 82 5.29 8.22 -11.60
N VAL A 83 5.68 8.11 -10.32
CA VAL A 83 6.97 8.61 -9.82
C VAL A 83 7.93 7.51 -9.39
N TYR A 84 7.48 6.26 -9.33
CA TYR A 84 8.32 5.08 -9.13
C TYR A 84 7.69 3.86 -9.79
N ALA A 85 8.53 2.90 -10.11
CA ALA A 85 8.13 1.60 -10.66
C ALA A 85 8.49 0.49 -9.69
N THR A 86 7.51 -0.38 -9.39
CA THR A 86 7.75 -1.59 -8.61
C THR A 86 8.14 -2.72 -9.56
N ARG A 87 9.29 -3.31 -9.34
CA ARG A 87 9.78 -4.46 -10.12
C ARG A 87 10.08 -5.62 -9.20
N GLU A 88 9.67 -6.80 -9.62
CA GLU A 88 10.11 -8.03 -8.97
C GLU A 88 11.56 -8.29 -9.39
N ARG A 89 12.42 -8.58 -8.42
CA ARG A 89 13.74 -9.11 -8.71
C ARG A 89 13.71 -10.64 -8.80
N ALA A 90 14.59 -11.21 -9.59
CA ALA A 90 14.82 -12.64 -9.53
C ALA A 90 15.39 -13.02 -8.16
N LEU A 91 14.94 -14.15 -7.61
CA LEU A 91 15.46 -14.71 -6.38
C LEU A 91 16.63 -15.66 -6.70
N ALA A 92 17.63 -15.64 -5.85
CA ALA A 92 18.69 -16.64 -5.91
C ALA A 92 18.17 -18.03 -5.45
N PRO A 93 18.79 -19.14 -5.87
CA PRO A 93 18.34 -20.48 -5.51
C PRO A 93 18.21 -20.71 -4.00
N GLU A 94 19.12 -20.18 -3.20
CA GLU A 94 19.09 -20.23 -1.74
C GLU A 94 17.93 -19.43 -1.14
N GLU A 95 17.51 -18.33 -1.75
CA GLU A 95 16.33 -17.57 -1.33
C GLU A 95 15.04 -18.34 -1.65
N VAL A 96 14.98 -19.00 -2.81
CA VAL A 96 13.84 -19.88 -3.14
C VAL A 96 13.76 -21.04 -2.15
N ALA A 97 14.90 -21.62 -1.76
CA ALA A 97 14.94 -22.66 -0.74
C ALA A 97 14.44 -22.21 0.65
N LEU A 98 14.58 -20.92 0.98
CA LEU A 98 13.99 -20.34 2.18
C LEU A 98 12.45 -20.25 2.09
N LEU A 99 11.92 -19.88 0.92
CA LEU A 99 10.46 -19.87 0.71
C LEU A 99 9.86 -21.26 0.88
N GLU A 100 10.54 -22.30 0.39
CA GLU A 100 10.10 -23.69 0.49
C GLU A 100 10.08 -24.22 1.93
N ARG A 101 10.87 -23.65 2.83
CA ARG A 101 10.94 -24.02 4.26
C ARG A 101 10.12 -23.14 5.18
N ALA A 102 9.56 -22.05 4.67
CA ALA A 102 8.79 -21.11 5.48
C ALA A 102 7.54 -21.79 6.08
N GLU A 103 7.38 -21.71 7.40
CA GLU A 103 6.19 -22.15 8.12
C GLU A 103 5.14 -21.03 8.20
N VAL A 104 5.61 -19.81 8.35
CA VAL A 104 4.80 -18.58 8.38
C VAL A 104 5.48 -17.51 7.53
N VAL A 105 4.68 -16.68 6.88
CA VAL A 105 5.17 -15.55 6.08
C VAL A 105 4.42 -14.26 6.43
N ALA A 106 5.14 -13.15 6.57
CA ALA A 106 4.56 -11.84 6.78
C ALA A 106 4.47 -11.08 5.46
N PHE A 107 3.26 -10.67 5.08
CA PHE A 107 3.01 -9.90 3.86
C PHE A 107 2.66 -8.46 4.15
N PHE A 108 3.40 -7.56 3.54
CA PHE A 108 3.23 -6.10 3.63
C PHE A 108 2.35 -5.52 2.53
N SER A 109 2.07 -6.29 1.49
CA SER A 109 1.30 -5.82 0.34
C SER A 109 0.75 -6.97 -0.50
N PRO A 110 -0.33 -6.74 -1.28
CA PRO A 110 -0.84 -7.70 -2.25
C PRO A 110 0.20 -8.11 -3.31
N SER A 111 1.08 -7.19 -3.71
CA SER A 111 2.16 -7.50 -4.66
C SER A 111 3.18 -8.50 -4.10
N GLY A 112 3.51 -8.40 -2.81
CA GLY A 112 4.36 -9.36 -2.13
C GLY A 112 3.74 -10.77 -2.08
N VAL A 113 2.42 -10.86 -1.87
CA VAL A 113 1.70 -12.14 -1.92
C VAL A 113 1.82 -12.76 -3.32
N ARG A 114 1.56 -11.97 -4.37
CA ARG A 114 1.68 -12.44 -5.76
C ARG A 114 3.10 -12.88 -6.10
N ALA A 115 4.10 -12.12 -5.68
CA ALA A 115 5.50 -12.44 -5.90
C ALA A 115 5.86 -13.79 -5.25
N PHE A 116 5.52 -13.99 -3.97
CA PHE A 116 5.73 -15.25 -3.28
C PHE A 116 5.07 -16.43 -4.02
N ALA A 117 3.81 -16.27 -4.42
CA ALA A 117 3.04 -17.32 -5.08
C ALA A 117 3.57 -17.71 -6.49
N ARG A 118 4.39 -16.87 -7.13
CA ARG A 118 5.08 -17.19 -8.40
C ARG A 118 6.32 -18.03 -8.19
N TRP A 119 7.03 -17.82 -7.06
CA TRP A 119 8.28 -18.50 -6.79
C TRP A 119 8.12 -19.87 -6.15
N THR A 120 6.97 -20.14 -5.52
CA THR A 120 6.69 -21.42 -4.86
C THR A 120 5.21 -21.78 -4.87
N ALA A 121 4.93 -23.07 -4.97
CA ALA A 121 3.59 -23.60 -4.79
C ALA A 121 3.18 -23.70 -3.31
N LYS A 122 4.10 -23.52 -2.37
CA LYS A 122 3.84 -23.56 -0.93
C LYS A 122 2.88 -22.47 -0.51
N ARG A 123 2.00 -22.79 0.45
CA ARG A 123 1.03 -21.85 1.03
C ARG A 123 1.13 -21.93 2.56
N PRO A 124 2.24 -21.43 3.14
CA PRO A 124 2.37 -21.35 4.59
C PRO A 124 1.32 -20.42 5.19
N LYS A 125 1.17 -20.42 6.51
CA LYS A 125 0.33 -19.44 7.19
C LYS A 125 0.84 -18.03 6.89
N ALA A 126 -0.07 -17.12 6.56
CA ALA A 126 0.25 -15.74 6.18
C ALA A 126 -0.22 -14.77 7.26
N ALA A 127 0.69 -13.96 7.78
CA ALA A 127 0.35 -12.76 8.54
C ALA A 127 0.24 -11.60 7.54
N ALA A 128 -0.93 -10.97 7.43
CA ALA A 128 -1.18 -9.87 6.51
C ALA A 128 -1.28 -8.54 7.26
N ILE A 129 -0.60 -7.50 6.76
CA ILE A 129 -0.57 -6.18 7.39
C ILE A 129 -1.93 -5.46 7.40
N GLY A 130 -2.87 -5.91 6.58
CA GLY A 130 -4.20 -5.32 6.49
C GLY A 130 -5.10 -6.02 5.49
N PRO A 131 -6.37 -5.56 5.38
CA PRO A 131 -7.44 -6.26 4.66
C PRO A 131 -7.11 -6.57 3.19
N SER A 132 -6.60 -5.61 2.43
CA SER A 132 -6.30 -5.82 1.00
C SER A 132 -5.21 -6.87 0.76
N THR A 133 -4.22 -6.93 1.67
CA THR A 133 -3.17 -7.95 1.63
C THR A 133 -3.72 -9.32 2.05
N GLY A 134 -4.58 -9.35 3.06
CA GLY A 134 -5.26 -10.55 3.53
C GLY A 134 -6.20 -11.15 2.48
N GLU A 135 -6.97 -10.32 1.82
CA GLU A 135 -7.87 -10.73 0.73
C GLU A 135 -7.09 -11.37 -0.43
N GLU A 136 -6.00 -10.74 -0.87
CA GLU A 136 -5.15 -11.29 -1.92
C GLU A 136 -4.49 -12.61 -1.50
N ALA A 137 -4.06 -12.72 -0.26
CA ALA A 137 -3.48 -13.96 0.26
C ALA A 137 -4.53 -15.10 0.30
N ARG A 138 -5.75 -14.83 0.75
CA ARG A 138 -6.84 -15.83 0.71
C ARG A 138 -7.16 -16.25 -0.72
N ARG A 139 -7.24 -15.27 -1.64
CA ARG A 139 -7.49 -15.53 -3.07
C ARG A 139 -6.45 -16.48 -3.67
N LEU A 140 -5.21 -16.41 -3.21
CA LEU A 140 -4.10 -17.26 -3.65
C LEU A 140 -3.90 -18.52 -2.79
N GLY A 141 -4.86 -18.83 -1.89
CA GLY A 141 -4.92 -20.08 -1.14
C GLY A 141 -4.09 -20.12 0.14
N PHE A 142 -3.66 -18.98 0.68
CA PHE A 142 -2.97 -18.95 1.97
C PHE A 142 -3.97 -18.98 3.14
N PRO A 143 -3.68 -19.75 4.23
CA PRO A 143 -4.33 -19.53 5.51
C PRO A 143 -3.87 -18.17 6.09
N VAL A 144 -4.80 -17.27 6.41
CA VAL A 144 -4.48 -15.86 6.72
C VAL A 144 -4.85 -15.49 8.14
N VAL A 145 -3.93 -14.81 8.82
CA VAL A 145 -4.14 -14.04 10.05
C VAL A 145 -3.93 -12.56 9.71
N GLU A 146 -4.97 -11.73 9.81
CA GLU A 146 -4.84 -10.30 9.57
C GLU A 146 -4.39 -9.54 10.82
N ALA A 147 -3.65 -8.45 10.61
CA ALA A 147 -3.35 -7.48 11.64
C ALA A 147 -4.64 -6.76 12.07
N GLU A 148 -4.90 -6.69 13.38
CA GLU A 148 -6.05 -6.01 13.97
C GLU A 148 -5.85 -4.50 14.08
N SER A 149 -4.59 -4.06 14.11
CA SER A 149 -4.19 -2.66 14.11
C SER A 149 -3.23 -2.36 12.95
N PRO A 150 -3.23 -1.14 12.41
CA PRO A 150 -2.33 -0.78 11.32
C PRO A 150 -0.86 -0.74 11.77
N GLY A 151 0.05 -0.93 10.82
CA GLY A 151 1.48 -0.79 11.03
C GLY A 151 2.20 -2.09 11.42
N LEU A 152 3.48 -1.93 11.74
CA LEU A 152 4.37 -3.07 12.02
C LEU A 152 4.02 -3.83 13.29
N GLU A 153 3.55 -3.14 14.32
CA GLU A 153 3.15 -3.75 15.59
C GLU A 153 1.96 -4.70 15.39
N GLY A 154 0.94 -4.24 14.63
CA GLY A 154 -0.20 -5.08 14.28
C GLY A 154 0.20 -6.30 13.44
N LEU A 155 1.10 -6.12 12.47
CA LEU A 155 1.63 -7.23 11.68
C LEU A 155 2.43 -8.20 12.52
N PHE A 156 3.25 -7.72 13.46
CA PHE A 156 4.02 -8.57 14.37
C PHE A 156 3.09 -9.39 15.28
N ALA A 157 2.04 -8.79 15.84
CA ALA A 157 1.04 -9.50 16.61
C ALA A 157 0.32 -10.59 15.78
N ALA A 158 -0.02 -10.29 14.54
CA ALA A 158 -0.59 -11.26 13.59
C ALA A 158 0.38 -12.41 13.29
N LEU A 159 1.67 -12.11 13.15
CA LEU A 159 2.71 -13.11 12.94
C LEU A 159 2.83 -14.08 14.14
N LEU A 160 2.82 -13.56 15.36
CA LEU A 160 2.85 -14.38 16.58
C LEU A 160 1.62 -15.30 16.65
N ARG A 161 0.42 -14.77 16.37
CA ARG A 161 -0.79 -15.60 16.30
C ARG A 161 -0.70 -16.69 15.22
N ALA A 162 -0.14 -16.37 14.06
CA ALA A 162 0.08 -17.36 13.01
C ALA A 162 1.04 -18.47 13.42
N LEU A 163 2.01 -18.15 14.28
CA LEU A 163 2.94 -19.13 14.89
C LEU A 163 2.30 -19.93 16.05
N GLY A 164 1.09 -19.57 16.51
CA GLY A 164 0.45 -20.19 17.66
C GLY A 164 1.01 -19.72 19.00
N ARG A 165 1.53 -18.52 19.06
CA ARG A 165 2.08 -17.85 20.25
C ARG A 165 1.27 -16.65 20.66
#